data_6fac2d4afa2b9836e4742d7cf5f03141
#
_entry.id   6fac2d4afa2b9836e4742d7cf5f03141
#
_cell.length_a   1.000
_cell.length_b   1.000
_cell.length_c   1.000
_cell.angle_alpha   90.00
_cell.angle_beta   90.00
_cell.angle_gamma   90.00
#
_symmetry.space_group_name_H-M   'P 1'
#
loop_
_entity.id
_entity.type
_entity.pdbx_description
1 polymer ?
#
loop_
_entity_poly.entity_id
_entity_poly.type
_entity_poly.pdbx_seq_one_letter_code
_entity_poly.pdbx_strand_id
1 'polypeptide(L)'
;DLAAMRDKVEGVTAISGQLNGSGPVVNGNTNWTTTLSGVHQDFATVRDWPIVSGRDFTVQDVRASAKVAILGQSVVKQLFAGEDPVGATIRIKNAPFLVIGVLAVKGPSSFGRDQDDLVLMPVTTARQQIVGKSQVQADQVGQIYIKFTPGTDLAVAQEDIETMMRQRRRIQPGGDDNFNVRNLAEFMKARTEVLSTMTYLLGA
;
A
#
# COMPACT_ATOMS: atom_id res chain seq x y z
N ASP A 1 -13.96 2.04 -7.70
CA ASP A 1 -13.75 3.26 -6.91
C ASP A 1 -12.49 4.02 -7.35
N LEU A 2 -11.31 3.39 -7.52
CA LEU A 2 -10.06 4.08 -7.88
C LEU A 2 -10.14 4.92 -9.16
N ALA A 3 -10.67 4.36 -10.24
CA ALA A 3 -10.81 5.09 -11.52
C ALA A 3 -11.68 6.35 -11.34
N ALA A 4 -12.81 6.22 -10.64
CA ALA A 4 -13.70 7.35 -10.39
C ALA A 4 -13.05 8.43 -9.50
N MET A 5 -12.22 8.05 -8.53
CA MET A 5 -11.48 9.00 -7.70
C MET A 5 -10.43 9.75 -8.54
N ARG A 6 -9.72 9.02 -9.42
CA ARG A 6 -8.74 9.64 -10.33
C ARG A 6 -9.37 10.65 -11.28
N ASP A 7 -10.57 10.34 -11.80
CA ASP A 7 -11.23 11.14 -12.84
C ASP A 7 -12.04 12.32 -12.29
N LYS A 8 -12.53 12.23 -11.05
CA LYS A 8 -13.51 13.18 -10.49
C LYS A 8 -12.99 14.05 -9.37
N VAL A 9 -11.92 13.62 -8.68
CA VAL A 9 -11.36 14.41 -7.57
C VAL A 9 -10.20 15.25 -8.08
N GLU A 10 -10.30 16.55 -7.92
CA GLU A 10 -9.27 17.50 -8.38
C GLU A 10 -7.95 17.33 -7.59
N GLY A 11 -6.84 17.58 -8.27
CA GLY A 11 -5.51 17.58 -7.67
C GLY A 11 -4.91 16.19 -7.39
N VAL A 12 -5.57 15.11 -7.78
CA VAL A 12 -5.00 13.76 -7.62
C VAL A 12 -3.83 13.55 -8.57
N THR A 13 -2.63 13.34 -8.02
CA THR A 13 -1.40 13.07 -8.79
C THR A 13 -1.12 11.58 -8.92
N ALA A 14 -1.42 10.80 -7.89
CA ALA A 14 -1.26 9.35 -7.92
C ALA A 14 -2.29 8.67 -6.99
N ILE A 15 -2.69 7.45 -7.37
CA ILE A 15 -3.66 6.67 -6.59
C ILE A 15 -3.33 5.18 -6.67
N SER A 16 -3.36 4.50 -5.53
CA SER A 16 -3.16 3.06 -5.46
C SER A 16 -4.10 2.41 -4.45
N GLY A 17 -4.79 1.37 -4.88
CA GLY A 17 -5.45 0.46 -3.95
C GLY A 17 -4.46 -0.54 -3.39
N GLN A 18 -4.70 -0.98 -2.17
CA GLN A 18 -3.93 -2.02 -1.50
C GLN A 18 -4.83 -3.13 -0.96
N LEU A 19 -4.41 -4.36 -1.20
CA LEU A 19 -5.01 -5.58 -0.67
C LEU A 19 -3.95 -6.30 0.17
N ASN A 20 -4.21 -6.47 1.45
CA ASN A 20 -3.26 -7.07 2.38
C ASN A 20 -3.63 -8.52 2.72
N GLY A 21 -2.61 -9.31 2.93
CA GLY A 21 -2.67 -10.66 3.48
C GLY A 21 -1.34 -11.00 4.13
N SER A 22 -1.18 -12.22 4.56
CA SER A 22 0.10 -12.73 5.08
C SER A 22 0.34 -14.15 4.57
N GLY A 23 1.58 -14.54 4.55
CA GLY A 23 1.94 -15.91 4.17
C GLY A 23 3.43 -16.14 4.07
N PRO A 24 3.81 -17.41 3.91
CA PRO A 24 5.21 -17.79 3.78
C PRO A 24 5.75 -17.41 2.40
N VAL A 25 6.95 -16.87 2.41
CA VAL A 25 7.80 -16.61 1.25
C VAL A 25 9.05 -17.45 1.38
N VAL A 26 9.45 -18.13 0.31
CA VAL A 26 10.54 -19.11 0.32
C VAL A 26 11.57 -18.75 -0.75
N ASN A 27 12.83 -18.73 -0.35
CA ASN A 27 14.00 -18.64 -1.22
C ASN A 27 14.94 -19.81 -0.93
N GLY A 28 15.06 -20.76 -1.89
CA GLY A 28 15.84 -21.98 -1.64
C GLY A 28 15.36 -22.75 -0.40
N ASN A 29 16.20 -22.85 0.60
CA ASN A 29 15.93 -23.53 1.88
C ASN A 29 15.47 -22.56 2.99
N THR A 30 15.47 -21.27 2.73
CA THR A 30 15.07 -20.23 3.71
C THR A 30 13.61 -19.86 3.50
N ASN A 31 12.86 -19.73 4.59
CA ASN A 31 11.49 -19.25 4.57
C ASN A 31 11.27 -18.12 5.57
N TRP A 32 10.35 -17.24 5.24
CA TRP A 32 9.93 -16.14 6.11
C TRP A 32 8.44 -15.87 5.94
N THR A 33 7.72 -15.71 7.06
CA THR A 33 6.30 -15.32 6.99
C THR A 33 6.22 -13.81 7.12
N THR A 34 5.66 -13.17 6.10
CA THR A 34 5.63 -11.71 5.98
C THR A 34 4.27 -11.21 5.49
N THR A 35 4.10 -9.90 5.50
CA THR A 35 2.95 -9.24 4.90
C THR A 35 3.03 -9.31 3.37
N LEU A 36 1.97 -9.80 2.75
CA LEU A 36 1.80 -9.84 1.30
C LEU A 36 0.83 -8.72 0.90
N SER A 37 1.28 -7.77 0.09
CA SER A 37 0.48 -6.62 -0.33
C SER A 37 0.31 -6.57 -1.84
N GLY A 38 -0.93 -6.70 -2.29
CA GLY A 38 -1.30 -6.46 -3.68
C GLY A 38 -1.55 -4.98 -3.93
N VAL A 39 -0.84 -4.37 -4.88
CA VAL A 39 -0.86 -2.93 -5.12
C VAL A 39 -0.97 -2.60 -6.60
N HIS A 40 -1.36 -1.35 -6.92
CA HIS A 40 -1.28 -0.79 -8.28
C HIS A 40 0.11 -0.20 -8.52
N GLN A 41 0.41 0.09 -9.78
CA GLN A 41 1.71 0.60 -10.24
C GLN A 41 2.14 1.93 -9.59
N ASP A 42 1.18 2.75 -9.14
CA ASP A 42 1.49 4.07 -8.55
C ASP A 42 1.79 3.99 -7.05
N PHE A 43 1.89 2.79 -6.46
CA PHE A 43 2.00 2.62 -5.01
C PHE A 43 3.25 3.26 -4.42
N ALA A 44 4.40 3.06 -5.04
CA ALA A 44 5.67 3.63 -4.59
C ALA A 44 5.61 5.17 -4.60
N THR A 45 5.02 5.75 -5.66
CA THR A 45 4.81 7.20 -5.79
C THR A 45 3.84 7.74 -4.74
N VAL A 46 2.71 7.08 -4.51
CA VAL A 46 1.69 7.52 -3.53
C VAL A 46 2.24 7.47 -2.11
N ARG A 47 3.09 6.47 -1.82
CA ARG A 47 3.64 6.25 -0.48
C ARG A 47 4.97 6.95 -0.24
N ASP A 48 5.49 7.69 -1.21
CA ASP A 48 6.84 8.26 -1.17
C ASP A 48 7.88 7.22 -0.73
N TRP A 49 7.82 6.04 -1.39
CA TRP A 49 8.64 4.91 -1.04
C TRP A 49 9.44 4.44 -2.26
N PRO A 50 10.65 4.99 -2.47
CA PRO A 50 11.41 4.74 -3.68
C PRO A 50 11.93 3.30 -3.77
N ILE A 51 12.13 2.83 -5.01
CA ILE A 51 12.83 1.61 -5.33
C ILE A 51 14.33 1.92 -5.33
N VAL A 52 15.13 1.15 -4.58
CA VAL A 52 16.58 1.33 -4.47
C VAL A 52 17.38 0.36 -5.33
N SER A 53 16.79 -0.76 -5.73
CA SER A 53 17.36 -1.70 -6.68
C SER A 53 16.27 -2.23 -7.60
N GLY A 54 16.58 -2.44 -8.88
CA GLY A 54 15.62 -2.93 -9.86
C GLY A 54 14.64 -1.89 -10.37
N ARG A 55 13.36 -2.26 -10.53
CA ARG A 55 12.29 -1.42 -11.10
C ARG A 55 10.97 -1.55 -10.35
N ASP A 56 10.10 -0.56 -10.53
CA ASP A 56 8.71 -0.57 -10.05
C ASP A 56 7.79 -1.39 -11.00
N PHE A 57 6.56 -1.61 -10.56
CA PHE A 57 5.51 -2.22 -11.39
C PHE A 57 5.13 -1.31 -12.55
N THR A 58 4.93 -1.92 -13.70
CA THR A 58 4.33 -1.26 -14.86
C THR A 58 2.81 -1.50 -14.90
N VAL A 59 2.10 -0.69 -15.66
CA VAL A 59 0.68 -0.92 -15.97
C VAL A 59 0.48 -2.31 -16.59
N GLN A 60 1.45 -2.77 -17.39
CA GLN A 60 1.45 -4.09 -18.02
C GLN A 60 1.52 -5.21 -16.97
N ASP A 61 2.41 -5.08 -15.96
CA ASP A 61 2.53 -6.08 -14.88
C ASP A 61 1.20 -6.25 -14.14
N VAL A 62 0.51 -5.14 -13.86
CA VAL A 62 -0.80 -5.16 -13.19
C VAL A 62 -1.87 -5.77 -14.09
N ARG A 63 -1.96 -5.37 -15.36
CA ARG A 63 -2.98 -5.88 -16.30
C ARG A 63 -2.81 -7.36 -16.61
N ALA A 64 -1.58 -7.81 -16.79
CA ALA A 64 -1.26 -9.20 -17.09
C ALA A 64 -1.31 -10.12 -15.88
N SER A 65 -1.56 -9.62 -14.68
CA SER A 65 -1.45 -10.37 -13.43
C SER A 65 -0.07 -11.05 -13.32
N ALA A 66 0.99 -10.31 -13.63
CA ALA A 66 2.35 -10.84 -13.69
C ALA A 66 2.78 -11.36 -12.31
N LYS A 67 3.48 -12.50 -12.30
CA LYS A 67 4.08 -13.07 -11.08
C LYS A 67 5.42 -12.41 -10.79
N VAL A 68 5.40 -11.14 -10.45
CA VAL A 68 6.54 -10.32 -10.08
C VAL A 68 6.38 -9.80 -8.67
N ALA A 69 7.49 -9.57 -7.98
CA ALA A 69 7.51 -9.11 -6.59
C ALA A 69 8.54 -8.00 -6.38
N ILE A 70 8.20 -7.08 -5.47
CA ILE A 70 9.13 -6.08 -4.94
C ILE A 70 9.23 -6.33 -3.44
N LEU A 71 10.45 -6.38 -2.91
CA LEU A 71 10.72 -6.76 -1.53
C LEU A 71 11.02 -5.54 -0.66
N GLY A 72 10.53 -5.54 0.57
CA GLY A 72 11.01 -4.65 1.62
C GLY A 72 12.31 -5.15 2.23
N GLN A 73 13.06 -4.26 2.85
CA GLN A 73 14.43 -4.53 3.32
C GLN A 73 14.52 -5.62 4.39
N SER A 74 13.53 -5.74 5.27
CA SER A 74 13.50 -6.81 6.27
C SER A 74 13.37 -8.19 5.62
N VAL A 75 12.58 -8.30 4.56
CA VAL A 75 12.45 -9.56 3.78
C VAL A 75 13.76 -9.89 3.05
N VAL A 76 14.42 -8.89 2.45
CA VAL A 76 15.73 -9.09 1.80
C VAL A 76 16.75 -9.61 2.82
N LYS A 77 16.82 -8.99 4.00
CA LYS A 77 17.71 -9.42 5.07
C LYS A 77 17.45 -10.87 5.52
N GLN A 78 16.16 -11.26 5.63
CA GLN A 78 15.78 -12.59 6.11
C GLN A 78 16.00 -13.69 5.06
N LEU A 79 15.68 -13.43 3.80
CA LEU A 79 15.68 -14.44 2.73
C LEU A 79 16.98 -14.46 1.90
N PHE A 80 17.73 -13.35 1.87
CA PHE A 80 18.91 -13.19 1.00
C PHE A 80 20.16 -12.78 1.78
N ALA A 81 20.10 -12.77 3.14
CA ALA A 81 21.19 -12.34 4.00
C ALA A 81 21.71 -10.90 3.68
N GLY A 82 20.86 -10.07 3.06
CA GLY A 82 21.17 -8.70 2.64
C GLY A 82 21.77 -8.56 1.24
N GLU A 83 21.96 -9.66 0.50
CA GLU A 83 22.38 -9.62 -0.90
C GLU A 83 21.25 -9.09 -1.80
N ASP A 84 21.59 -8.54 -2.97
CA ASP A 84 20.60 -8.03 -3.92
C ASP A 84 19.78 -9.18 -4.52
N PRO A 85 18.46 -9.21 -4.26
CA PRO A 85 17.59 -10.29 -4.73
C PRO A 85 17.05 -10.09 -6.13
N VAL A 86 17.34 -8.96 -6.81
CA VAL A 86 16.75 -8.64 -8.12
C VAL A 86 17.17 -9.69 -9.16
N GLY A 87 16.17 -10.23 -9.87
CA GLY A 87 16.35 -11.33 -10.81
C GLY A 87 16.22 -12.73 -10.21
N ALA A 88 16.20 -12.87 -8.89
CA ALA A 88 15.95 -14.14 -8.23
C ALA A 88 14.46 -14.55 -8.30
N THR A 89 14.20 -15.86 -8.20
CA THR A 89 12.83 -16.39 -8.12
C THR A 89 12.55 -16.87 -6.70
N ILE A 90 11.54 -16.27 -6.08
CA ILE A 90 11.00 -16.68 -4.78
C ILE A 90 9.68 -17.43 -4.95
N ARG A 91 9.28 -18.19 -3.94
CA ARG A 91 7.96 -18.85 -3.92
C ARG A 91 7.08 -18.21 -2.87
N ILE A 92 5.89 -17.76 -3.29
CA ILE A 92 4.86 -17.19 -2.43
C ILE A 92 3.66 -18.12 -2.50
N LYS A 93 3.26 -18.75 -1.39
CA LYS A 93 2.14 -19.70 -1.35
C LYS A 93 2.19 -20.73 -2.50
N ASN A 94 3.33 -21.35 -2.74
CA ASN A 94 3.56 -22.36 -3.80
C ASN A 94 3.62 -21.82 -5.27
N ALA A 95 3.48 -20.53 -5.51
CA ALA A 95 3.64 -19.94 -6.84
C ALA A 95 5.02 -19.26 -6.97
N PRO A 96 5.73 -19.42 -8.12
CA PRO A 96 6.99 -18.72 -8.37
C PRO A 96 6.73 -17.27 -8.71
N PHE A 97 7.57 -16.36 -8.16
CA PHE A 97 7.57 -14.92 -8.42
C PHE A 97 9.00 -14.47 -8.73
N LEU A 98 9.17 -13.70 -9.80
CA LEU A 98 10.42 -13.03 -10.11
C LEU A 98 10.53 -11.75 -9.26
N VAL A 99 11.63 -11.61 -8.54
CA VAL A 99 11.95 -10.36 -7.84
C VAL A 99 12.42 -9.33 -8.84
N ILE A 100 11.70 -8.20 -8.94
CA ILE A 100 12.00 -7.14 -9.91
C ILE A 100 12.51 -5.86 -9.26
N GLY A 101 12.40 -5.73 -7.94
CA GLY A 101 12.87 -4.54 -7.25
C GLY A 101 12.91 -4.71 -5.73
N VAL A 102 13.56 -3.74 -5.10
CA VAL A 102 13.71 -3.61 -3.65
C VAL A 102 13.35 -2.20 -3.22
N LEU A 103 12.53 -2.08 -2.19
CA LEU A 103 12.15 -0.80 -1.58
C LEU A 103 13.29 -0.21 -0.75
N ALA A 104 13.34 1.11 -0.65
CA ALA A 104 14.19 1.80 0.33
C ALA A 104 13.77 1.43 1.77
N VAL A 105 14.69 1.56 2.73
CA VAL A 105 14.36 1.44 4.15
C VAL A 105 13.36 2.52 4.55
N LYS A 106 12.28 2.14 5.20
CA LYS A 106 11.28 3.04 5.77
C LYS A 106 11.27 3.02 7.29
N GLY A 107 11.70 1.91 7.86
CA GLY A 107 11.78 1.71 9.30
C GLY A 107 10.43 1.47 9.98
N PRO A 108 10.39 1.56 11.31
CA PRO A 108 9.19 1.30 12.07
C PRO A 108 8.12 2.38 11.85
N SER A 109 6.87 1.96 11.80
CA SER A 109 5.73 2.86 11.81
C SER A 109 5.59 3.58 13.14
N SER A 110 4.73 4.59 13.19
CA SER A 110 4.37 5.30 14.43
C SER A 110 3.83 4.39 15.55
N PHE A 111 3.44 3.17 15.23
CA PHE A 111 2.94 2.15 16.17
C PHE A 111 3.96 1.04 16.42
N GLY A 112 5.22 1.25 16.06
CA GLY A 112 6.32 0.28 16.28
C GLY A 112 6.33 -0.93 15.35
N ARG A 113 5.44 -1.00 14.34
CA ARG A 113 5.46 -2.09 13.35
C ARG A 113 6.53 -1.83 12.32
N ASP A 114 7.30 -2.85 12.00
CA ASP A 114 8.25 -2.81 10.90
C ASP A 114 7.49 -2.67 9.57
N GLN A 115 7.71 -1.55 8.87
CA GLN A 115 7.12 -1.31 7.56
C GLN A 115 7.87 -2.03 6.46
N ASP A 116 9.14 -2.37 6.70
CA ASP A 116 10.03 -3.00 5.73
C ASP A 116 9.82 -4.52 5.63
N ASP A 117 8.99 -5.11 6.53
CA ASP A 117 8.62 -6.52 6.50
C ASP A 117 7.38 -6.76 5.64
N LEU A 118 7.56 -6.60 4.32
CA LEU A 118 6.50 -6.85 3.35
C LEU A 118 7.04 -7.28 1.98
N VAL A 119 6.16 -7.92 1.21
CA VAL A 119 6.32 -8.22 -0.21
C VAL A 119 5.18 -7.57 -0.97
N LEU A 120 5.52 -6.74 -1.95
CA LEU A 120 4.56 -6.17 -2.89
C LEU A 120 4.42 -7.08 -4.11
N MET A 121 3.21 -7.14 -4.66
CA MET A 121 2.88 -7.78 -5.93
C MET A 121 1.75 -7.02 -6.63
N PRO A 122 1.53 -7.21 -7.93
CA PRO A 122 0.39 -6.60 -8.62
C PRO A 122 -0.92 -6.98 -7.93
N VAL A 123 -1.84 -6.03 -7.75
CA VAL A 123 -3.11 -6.26 -7.04
C VAL A 123 -3.95 -7.37 -7.69
N THR A 124 -3.88 -7.48 -9.00
CA THR A 124 -4.55 -8.54 -9.78
C THR A 124 -4.00 -9.92 -9.46
N THR A 125 -2.67 -10.03 -9.31
CA THR A 125 -1.99 -11.26 -8.88
C THR A 125 -2.33 -11.59 -7.43
N ALA A 126 -2.31 -10.59 -6.55
CA ALA A 126 -2.63 -10.76 -5.13
C ALA A 126 -4.06 -11.29 -4.91
N ARG A 127 -5.04 -10.82 -5.68
CA ARG A 127 -6.42 -11.34 -5.63
C ARG A 127 -6.47 -12.84 -5.85
N GLN A 128 -5.72 -13.35 -6.81
CA GLN A 128 -5.68 -14.78 -7.10
C GLN A 128 -4.93 -15.58 -6.04
N GLN A 129 -3.86 -15.02 -5.47
CA GLN A 129 -2.95 -15.71 -4.56
C GLN A 129 -3.33 -15.56 -3.07
N ILE A 130 -3.86 -14.39 -2.67
CA ILE A 130 -4.15 -14.10 -1.26
C ILE A 130 -5.60 -14.45 -0.92
N VAL A 131 -6.55 -14.03 -1.74
CA VAL A 131 -7.98 -14.10 -1.42
C VAL A 131 -8.66 -15.34 -1.99
N GLY A 132 -8.11 -15.92 -3.06
CA GLY A 132 -8.72 -17.05 -3.76
C GLY A 132 -9.92 -16.63 -4.63
N LYS A 133 -10.31 -17.49 -5.56
CA LYS A 133 -11.31 -17.19 -6.59
C LYS A 133 -12.75 -17.00 -6.09
N SER A 134 -13.04 -17.34 -4.83
CA SER A 134 -14.43 -17.48 -4.33
C SER A 134 -15.02 -16.30 -3.58
N GLN A 135 -14.28 -15.32 -3.15
CA GLN A 135 -14.75 -14.37 -2.12
C GLN A 135 -14.67 -12.89 -2.45
N VAL A 136 -14.23 -12.47 -3.63
CA VAL A 136 -13.98 -11.04 -3.87
C VAL A 136 -14.67 -10.55 -5.15
N GLN A 137 -15.48 -9.51 -5.01
CA GLN A 137 -15.85 -8.67 -6.15
C GLN A 137 -14.58 -8.18 -6.84
N ALA A 138 -14.55 -8.21 -8.16
CA ALA A 138 -13.36 -8.02 -8.98
C ALA A 138 -12.53 -6.74 -8.68
N ASP A 139 -13.12 -5.74 -8.01
CA ASP A 139 -12.50 -4.44 -7.74
C ASP A 139 -12.34 -4.10 -6.25
N GLN A 140 -12.54 -5.06 -5.34
CA GLN A 140 -12.44 -4.80 -3.91
C GLN A 140 -10.97 -4.67 -3.48
N VAL A 141 -10.64 -3.58 -2.80
CA VAL A 141 -9.38 -3.33 -2.09
C VAL A 141 -9.68 -2.95 -0.64
N GLY A 142 -8.77 -3.27 0.26
CA GLY A 142 -8.93 -2.97 1.69
C GLY A 142 -8.64 -1.51 2.01
N GLN A 143 -7.72 -0.89 1.26
CA GLN A 143 -7.28 0.49 1.44
C GLN A 143 -7.04 1.15 0.09
N ILE A 144 -7.26 2.47 0.03
CA ILE A 144 -6.91 3.31 -1.11
C ILE A 144 -6.03 4.44 -0.59
N TYR A 145 -4.89 4.62 -1.21
CA TYR A 145 -3.99 5.74 -0.98
C TYR A 145 -4.09 6.72 -2.13
N ILE A 146 -4.18 8.00 -1.80
CA ILE A 146 -4.29 9.07 -2.77
C ILE A 146 -3.22 10.11 -2.45
N LYS A 147 -2.48 10.54 -3.45
CA LYS A 147 -1.53 11.64 -3.37
C LYS A 147 -2.08 12.82 -4.15
N PHE A 148 -2.03 13.99 -3.55
CA PHE A 148 -2.50 15.22 -4.13
C PHE A 148 -1.34 16.13 -4.55
N THR A 149 -1.61 17.05 -5.46
CA THR A 149 -0.71 18.13 -5.80
C THR A 149 -0.48 19.01 -4.57
N PRO A 150 0.76 19.47 -4.32
CA PRO A 150 1.01 20.44 -3.25
C PRO A 150 0.12 21.68 -3.39
N GLY A 151 -0.54 22.08 -2.28
CA GLY A 151 -1.46 23.22 -2.25
C GLY A 151 -2.93 22.87 -2.49
N THR A 152 -3.27 21.59 -2.77
CA THR A 152 -4.67 21.14 -2.80
C THR A 152 -5.28 21.27 -1.41
N ASP A 153 -6.52 21.80 -1.33
CA ASP A 153 -7.30 21.81 -0.10
C ASP A 153 -7.77 20.39 0.22
N LEU A 154 -7.09 19.76 1.17
CA LEU A 154 -7.37 18.36 1.54
C LEU A 154 -8.71 18.19 2.26
N ALA A 155 -9.27 19.26 2.88
CA ALA A 155 -10.58 19.18 3.52
C ALA A 155 -11.67 19.08 2.45
N VAL A 156 -11.60 19.93 1.42
CA VAL A 156 -12.50 19.87 0.26
C VAL A 156 -12.36 18.53 -0.47
N ALA A 157 -11.13 18.09 -0.73
CA ALA A 157 -10.89 16.82 -1.40
C ALA A 157 -11.43 15.63 -0.61
N GLN A 158 -11.37 15.67 0.73
CA GLN A 158 -11.95 14.66 1.59
C GLN A 158 -13.48 14.61 1.46
N GLU A 159 -14.15 15.77 1.50
CA GLU A 159 -15.60 15.88 1.35
C GLU A 159 -16.08 15.37 -0.02
N ASP A 160 -15.34 15.70 -1.08
CA ASP A 160 -15.60 15.21 -2.44
C ASP A 160 -15.49 13.69 -2.52
N ILE A 161 -14.45 13.10 -1.91
CA ILE A 161 -14.27 11.65 -1.86
C ILE A 161 -15.41 11.00 -1.07
N GLU A 162 -15.76 11.52 0.10
CA GLU A 162 -16.85 11.00 0.93
C GLU A 162 -18.18 11.03 0.18
N THR A 163 -18.50 12.18 -0.43
CA THR A 163 -19.73 12.35 -1.23
C THR A 163 -19.78 11.38 -2.38
N MET A 164 -18.69 11.27 -3.13
CA MET A 164 -18.61 10.33 -4.25
C MET A 164 -18.74 8.87 -3.79
N MET A 165 -18.10 8.50 -2.68
CA MET A 165 -18.18 7.13 -2.13
C MET A 165 -19.58 6.78 -1.67
N ARG A 166 -20.28 7.70 -0.98
CA ARG A 166 -21.69 7.53 -0.57
C ARG A 166 -22.60 7.30 -1.77
N GLN A 167 -22.43 8.12 -2.83
CA GLN A 167 -23.22 7.95 -4.06
C GLN A 167 -22.97 6.59 -4.73
N ARG A 168 -21.71 6.19 -4.87
CA ARG A 168 -21.33 4.92 -5.51
C ARG A 168 -21.80 3.70 -4.73
N ARG A 169 -21.76 3.77 -3.41
CA ARG A 169 -22.18 2.70 -2.50
C ARG A 169 -23.66 2.75 -2.18
N ARG A 170 -24.39 3.73 -2.74
CA ARG A 170 -25.83 3.91 -2.55
C ARG A 170 -26.22 4.01 -1.08
N ILE A 171 -25.39 4.69 -0.28
CA ILE A 171 -25.67 4.92 1.14
C ILE A 171 -26.79 5.97 1.23
N GLN A 172 -27.85 5.63 1.94
CA GLN A 172 -29.01 6.52 2.12
C GLN A 172 -28.60 7.73 2.99
N PRO A 173 -29.21 8.91 2.81
CA PRO A 173 -29.02 10.03 3.70
C PRO A 173 -29.26 9.64 5.17
N GLY A 174 -28.28 9.88 6.03
CA GLY A 174 -28.34 9.48 7.46
C GLY A 174 -27.95 8.04 7.74
N GLY A 175 -27.55 7.24 6.74
CA GLY A 175 -27.02 5.91 6.93
C GLY A 175 -25.54 5.92 7.29
N ASP A 176 -25.08 4.87 8.01
CA ASP A 176 -23.70 4.70 8.41
C ASP A 176 -22.78 4.42 7.21
N ASP A 177 -21.62 5.07 7.18
CA ASP A 177 -20.61 4.84 6.16
C ASP A 177 -19.90 3.51 6.39
N ASN A 178 -19.79 2.71 5.34
CA ASN A 178 -19.01 1.48 5.32
C ASN A 178 -17.56 1.69 4.83
N PHE A 179 -17.08 2.91 4.93
CA PHE A 179 -15.71 3.35 4.60
C PHE A 179 -15.29 4.47 5.55
N ASN A 180 -13.99 4.76 5.57
CA ASN A 180 -13.42 5.86 6.35
C ASN A 180 -12.38 6.58 5.49
N VAL A 181 -12.49 7.90 5.41
CA VAL A 181 -11.50 8.77 4.74
C VAL A 181 -10.68 9.43 5.83
N ARG A 182 -9.36 9.41 5.68
CA ARG A 182 -8.42 10.00 6.66
C ARG A 182 -7.43 10.91 5.98
N ASN A 183 -7.35 12.13 6.44
CA ASN A 183 -6.28 13.04 6.09
C ASN A 183 -5.05 12.75 6.97
N LEU A 184 -4.03 12.15 6.37
CA LEU A 184 -2.82 11.77 7.10
C LEU A 184 -2.03 13.00 7.55
N ALA A 185 -2.07 14.11 6.80
CA ALA A 185 -1.37 15.33 7.15
C ALA A 185 -1.94 15.97 8.43
N GLU A 186 -3.26 16.04 8.56
CA GLU A 186 -3.93 16.51 9.77
C GLU A 186 -3.64 15.62 10.97
N PHE A 187 -3.69 14.30 10.77
CA PHE A 187 -3.36 13.35 11.83
C PHE A 187 -1.92 13.53 12.34
N MET A 188 -0.96 13.72 11.44
CA MET A 188 0.43 13.97 11.80
C MET A 188 0.62 15.31 12.50
N LYS A 189 -0.08 16.37 12.05
CA LYS A 189 -0.05 17.70 12.68
C LYS A 189 -0.60 17.65 14.11
N ALA A 190 -1.77 17.08 14.31
CA ALA A 190 -2.37 16.92 15.64
C ALA A 190 -1.45 16.15 16.60
N ARG A 191 -0.78 15.08 16.11
CA ARG A 191 0.18 14.33 16.91
C ARG A 191 1.41 15.15 17.31
N THR A 192 1.95 15.96 16.40
CA THR A 192 3.10 16.82 16.68
C THR A 192 2.74 17.88 17.72
N GLU A 193 1.54 18.46 17.66
CA GLU A 193 1.04 19.43 18.63
C GLU A 193 0.90 18.81 20.03
N VAL A 194 0.35 17.59 20.11
CA VAL A 194 0.24 16.87 21.40
C VAL A 194 1.63 16.57 21.98
N LEU A 195 2.57 16.10 21.19
CA LEU A 195 3.94 15.83 21.65
C LEU A 195 4.65 17.11 22.10
N SER A 196 4.50 18.22 21.39
CA SER A 196 5.09 19.50 21.78
C SER A 196 4.50 20.04 23.09
N THR A 197 3.20 19.90 23.28
CA THR A 197 2.51 20.27 24.52
C THR A 197 2.97 19.41 25.68
N MET A 198 3.10 18.09 25.50
CA MET A 198 3.64 17.18 26.52
C MET A 198 5.08 17.52 26.88
N THR A 199 5.93 17.80 25.88
CA THR A 199 7.32 18.20 26.14
C THR A 199 7.40 19.50 26.92
N TYR A 200 6.54 20.47 26.62
CA TYR A 200 6.46 21.72 27.35
C TYR A 200 6.02 21.53 28.80
N LEU A 201 5.03 20.66 29.06
CA LEU A 201 4.54 20.35 30.41
C LEU A 201 5.53 19.54 31.25
N LEU A 202 6.36 18.68 30.62
CA LEU A 202 7.35 17.86 31.34
C LEU A 202 8.72 18.57 31.51
N GLY A 203 8.96 19.66 30.76
CA GLY A 203 10.18 20.46 30.81
C GLY A 203 10.08 21.74 31.64
N ALA A 204 8.91 22.00 32.24
CA ALA A 204 8.66 23.10 33.18
C ALA A 204 8.64 22.56 34.63
#